data_319f2f5c8f3685158d90633c02576eef
#
_entry.id   319f2f5c8f3685158d90633c02576eef
#
_cell.length_a   1.000
_cell.length_b   1.000
_cell.length_c   1.000
_cell.angle_alpha   90.00
_cell.angle_beta   90.00
_cell.angle_gamma   90.00
#
_symmetry.space_group_name_H-M   'P 1'
#
loop_
_entity.id
_entity.type
_entity.pdbx_description
1 polymer ?
#
loop_
_entity_poly.entity_id
_entity_poly.type
_entity_poly.pdbx_seq_one_letter_code
_entity_poly.pdbx_strand_id
1 'polypeptide(L)'
;MIPLWKKQKKDVTEEEYNDFYTDKFYDYEKPLRVVRSEVEGRCSYTSLLFIPSHAPFDYYSKDYEKGLQLYSKGVMIMDKCSELLPDYFSFVKGLVDSEDISLNISRETLQENYQIELIAKSLETKIRKELENMLKDDRKDYEKFFKDFGMQLKYGIYSSY
;
A
#
# COMPACT_ATOMS: atom_id res chain seq x y z
N MET A 1 -6.05 20.11 -11.23
CA MET A 1 -4.83 19.27 -11.26
C MET A 1 -5.22 17.80 -11.24
N ILE A 2 -4.66 17.01 -12.14
CA ILE A 2 -4.97 15.58 -12.21
C ILE A 2 -4.14 14.85 -11.17
N PRO A 3 -4.77 14.01 -10.32
CA PRO A 3 -4.02 13.20 -9.36
C PRO A 3 -2.97 12.31 -10.05
N LEU A 4 -1.83 12.12 -9.38
CA LEU A 4 -0.70 11.34 -9.93
C LEU A 4 -1.13 9.96 -10.42
N TRP A 5 -1.96 9.27 -9.64
CA TRP A 5 -2.38 7.90 -9.95
C TRP A 5 -3.41 7.82 -11.08
N LYS A 6 -3.96 8.96 -11.50
CA LYS A 6 -4.88 9.03 -12.66
C LYS A 6 -4.16 9.34 -13.96
N LYS A 7 -2.91 9.77 -13.90
CA LYS A 7 -2.09 9.97 -15.09
C LYS A 7 -1.71 8.62 -15.67
N GLN A 8 -1.41 8.60 -16.97
CA GLN A 8 -0.92 7.36 -17.58
C GLN A 8 0.44 6.99 -16.99
N LYS A 9 0.67 5.71 -16.77
CA LYS A 9 1.91 5.22 -16.17
C LYS A 9 3.16 5.73 -16.89
N LYS A 10 3.11 5.78 -18.21
CA LYS A 10 4.23 6.26 -19.05
C LYS A 10 4.54 7.75 -18.87
N ASP A 11 3.57 8.51 -18.38
CA ASP A 11 3.71 9.96 -18.23
C ASP A 11 4.21 10.38 -16.84
N VAL A 12 4.47 9.42 -15.96
CA VAL A 12 4.93 9.67 -14.59
C VAL A 12 6.34 9.13 -14.42
N THR A 13 7.27 10.00 -14.01
CA THR A 13 8.66 9.62 -13.78
C THR A 13 8.86 9.03 -12.39
N GLU A 14 9.96 8.30 -12.22
CA GLU A 14 10.36 7.78 -10.90
C GLU A 14 10.50 8.90 -9.88
N GLU A 15 11.09 10.03 -10.29
CA GLU A 15 11.23 11.20 -9.43
C GLU A 15 9.89 11.74 -8.95
N GLU A 16 8.89 11.79 -9.83
CA GLU A 16 7.55 12.23 -9.46
C GLU A 16 6.91 11.32 -8.42
N TYR A 17 7.11 9.99 -8.53
CA TYR A 17 6.63 9.05 -7.53
C TYR A 17 7.33 9.26 -6.18
N ASN A 18 8.65 9.46 -6.22
CA ASN A 18 9.43 9.67 -4.99
C ASN A 18 9.03 10.96 -4.28
N ASP A 19 8.86 12.04 -5.03
CA ASP A 19 8.43 13.33 -4.49
C ASP A 19 7.03 13.25 -3.89
N PHE A 20 6.12 12.55 -4.57
CA PHE A 20 4.77 12.31 -4.06
C PHE A 20 4.83 11.59 -2.71
N TYR A 21 5.65 10.55 -2.61
CA TYR A 21 5.79 9.78 -1.38
C TYR A 21 6.35 10.63 -0.24
N THR A 22 7.44 11.36 -0.49
CA THR A 22 8.07 12.15 0.56
C THR A 22 7.16 13.28 1.07
N ASP A 23 6.42 13.92 0.15
CA ASP A 23 5.50 14.98 0.51
C ASP A 23 4.26 14.48 1.25
N LYS A 24 3.68 13.37 0.78
CA LYS A 24 2.42 12.88 1.32
C LYS A 24 2.59 12.11 2.63
N PHE A 25 3.65 11.38 2.76
CA PHE A 25 3.89 10.51 3.92
C PHE A 25 4.97 11.03 4.86
N TYR A 26 5.51 12.21 4.57
CA TYR A 26 6.49 12.90 5.44
C TYR A 26 7.74 12.06 5.71
N ASP A 27 8.19 11.32 4.71
CA ASP A 27 9.41 10.53 4.80
C ASP A 27 10.55 11.26 4.11
N TYR A 28 11.71 11.31 4.74
CA TYR A 28 12.90 11.98 4.19
C TYR A 28 13.58 11.17 3.10
N GLU A 29 13.42 9.85 3.14
CA GLU A 29 14.05 8.96 2.17
C GLU A 29 13.04 8.49 1.14
N LYS A 30 13.52 8.30 -0.09
CA LYS A 30 12.69 7.72 -1.15
C LYS A 30 12.32 6.28 -0.79
N PRO A 31 11.19 5.77 -1.28
CA PRO A 31 10.82 4.39 -1.03
C PRO A 31 11.75 3.42 -1.76
N LEU A 32 11.85 2.18 -1.25
CA LEU A 32 12.60 1.13 -1.94
C LEU A 32 11.92 0.72 -3.23
N ARG A 33 10.60 0.63 -3.21
CA ARG A 33 9.81 0.23 -4.36
C ARG A 33 8.52 1.02 -4.46
N VAL A 34 8.09 1.24 -5.68
CA VAL A 34 6.78 1.83 -6.00
C VAL A 34 6.02 0.80 -6.81
N VAL A 35 4.83 0.43 -6.35
CA VAL A 35 3.97 -0.53 -7.04
C VAL A 35 2.70 0.18 -7.47
N ARG A 36 2.55 0.37 -8.77
CA ARG A 36 1.33 0.95 -9.33
C ARG A 36 0.57 -0.12 -10.09
N SER A 37 -0.72 -0.23 -9.83
CA SER A 37 -1.56 -1.21 -10.49
C SER A 37 -2.89 -0.60 -10.88
N GLU A 38 -3.37 -0.99 -12.05
CA GLU A 38 -4.72 -0.69 -12.51
C GLU A 38 -5.38 -2.03 -12.79
N VAL A 39 -6.47 -2.31 -12.08
CA VAL A 39 -7.17 -3.59 -12.17
C VAL A 39 -8.59 -3.34 -12.64
N GLU A 40 -9.02 -4.08 -13.65
CA GLU A 40 -10.39 -4.09 -14.13
C GLU A 40 -10.97 -5.49 -13.94
N GLY A 41 -12.24 -5.56 -13.53
CA GLY A 41 -12.88 -6.84 -13.29
C GLY A 41 -14.08 -6.70 -12.37
N ARG A 42 -14.26 -7.69 -11.47
CA ARG A 42 -15.36 -7.66 -10.49
C ARG A 42 -15.31 -6.42 -9.61
N CYS A 43 -14.11 -5.96 -9.31
CA CYS A 43 -13.92 -4.70 -8.60
C CYS A 43 -12.76 -3.98 -9.29
N SER A 44 -13.05 -2.87 -9.92
CA SER A 44 -12.04 -2.07 -10.61
C SER A 44 -11.42 -1.07 -9.67
N TYR A 45 -10.09 -0.96 -9.68
CA TYR A 45 -9.39 -0.01 -8.83
C TYR A 45 -8.02 0.34 -9.40
N THR A 46 -7.50 1.50 -8.97
CA THR A 46 -6.13 1.91 -9.20
C THR A 46 -5.43 1.94 -7.85
N SER A 47 -4.26 1.36 -7.74
CA SER A 47 -3.48 1.41 -6.51
C SER A 47 -2.09 1.99 -6.77
N LEU A 48 -1.60 2.72 -5.78
CA LEU A 48 -0.24 3.25 -5.78
C LEU A 48 0.35 2.94 -4.40
N LEU A 49 1.24 1.97 -4.35
CA LEU A 49 1.81 1.45 -3.11
C LEU A 49 3.30 1.74 -3.04
N PHE A 50 3.77 2.00 -1.83
CA PHE A 50 5.18 2.30 -1.58
C PHE A 50 5.71 1.38 -0.50
N ILE A 51 6.86 0.76 -0.75
CA ILE A 51 7.60 0.00 0.26
C ILE A 51 8.68 0.92 0.80
N PRO A 52 8.60 1.33 2.10
CA PRO A 52 9.57 2.27 2.65
C PRO A 52 10.99 1.70 2.71
N SER A 53 11.97 2.57 2.69
CA SER A 53 13.38 2.17 2.81
C SER A 53 13.80 1.88 4.25
N HIS A 54 13.03 2.36 5.24
CA HIS A 54 13.30 2.16 6.66
C HIS A 54 12.00 2.15 7.45
N ALA A 55 12.00 1.54 8.63
CA ALA A 55 10.84 1.56 9.51
C ALA A 55 10.73 2.93 10.18
N PRO A 56 9.49 3.49 10.32
CA PRO A 56 9.30 4.66 11.17
C PRO A 56 9.70 4.33 12.62
N PHE A 57 10.12 5.33 13.37
CA PHE A 57 10.58 5.09 14.73
C PHE A 57 9.50 4.48 15.63
N ASP A 58 8.22 4.76 15.33
CA ASP A 58 7.07 4.25 16.09
C ASP A 58 6.44 2.99 15.48
N TYR A 59 7.11 2.35 14.50
CA TYR A 59 6.53 1.23 13.74
C TYR A 59 6.06 0.08 14.64
N TYR A 60 6.81 -0.24 15.67
CA TYR A 60 6.47 -1.33 16.59
C TYR A 60 5.74 -0.84 17.85
N SER A 61 5.37 0.43 17.91
CA SER A 61 4.61 0.96 19.04
C SER A 61 3.11 0.69 18.89
N LYS A 62 2.38 0.82 20.01
CA LYS A 62 0.92 0.69 20.00
C LYS A 62 0.23 1.83 19.25
N ASP A 63 0.92 2.96 19.11
CA ASP A 63 0.36 4.15 18.47
C ASP A 63 0.50 4.12 16.95
N TYR A 64 1.25 3.16 16.40
CA TYR A 64 1.39 3.04 14.95
C TYR A 64 0.08 2.54 14.33
N GLU A 65 -0.45 3.33 13.40
CA GLU A 65 -1.65 2.97 12.67
C GLU A 65 -1.29 2.51 11.25
N LYS A 66 -1.69 1.29 10.92
CA LYS A 66 -1.56 0.77 9.56
C LYS A 66 -2.73 1.24 8.71
N GLY A 67 -2.55 1.25 7.42
CA GLY A 67 -3.64 1.44 6.49
C GLY A 67 -3.24 2.23 5.27
N LEU A 68 -4.00 2.00 4.21
CA LEU A 68 -3.86 2.74 2.97
C LEU A 68 -4.93 3.80 2.90
N GLN A 69 -4.65 4.90 2.20
CA GLN A 69 -5.66 5.89 1.92
C GLN A 69 -6.68 5.31 0.94
N LEU A 70 -7.94 5.49 1.22
CA LEU A 70 -9.03 5.02 0.37
C LEU A 70 -9.71 6.19 -0.30
N TYR A 71 -9.76 6.13 -1.63
CA TYR A 71 -10.41 7.12 -2.47
C TYR A 71 -11.53 6.48 -3.26
N SER A 72 -12.53 7.28 -3.62
CA SER A 72 -13.53 6.91 -4.62
C SER A 72 -13.68 8.08 -5.59
N LYS A 73 -13.45 7.82 -6.88
CA LYS A 73 -13.51 8.85 -7.94
C LYS A 73 -12.64 10.06 -7.64
N GLY A 74 -11.45 9.81 -7.05
CA GLY A 74 -10.50 10.86 -6.72
C GLY A 74 -10.79 11.61 -5.42
N VAL A 75 -11.84 11.25 -4.68
CA VAL A 75 -12.20 11.86 -3.41
C VAL A 75 -11.78 10.96 -2.25
N MET A 76 -11.01 11.50 -1.31
CA MET A 76 -10.60 10.72 -0.14
C MET A 76 -11.79 10.40 0.74
N ILE A 77 -11.99 9.10 0.99
CA ILE A 77 -13.02 8.60 1.90
C ILE A 77 -12.43 8.38 3.29
N MET A 78 -11.20 7.84 3.34
CA MET A 78 -10.58 7.41 4.58
C MET A 78 -9.07 7.54 4.48
N ASP A 79 -8.44 8.14 5.49
CA ASP A 79 -6.99 8.33 5.49
C ASP A 79 -6.23 7.04 5.78
N LYS A 80 -6.76 6.19 6.65
CA LYS A 80 -6.12 4.91 7.00
C LYS A 80 -7.15 3.80 7.03
N CYS A 81 -7.25 3.07 5.92
CA CYS A 81 -8.14 1.93 5.80
C CYS A 81 -7.36 0.65 6.15
N SER A 82 -7.47 0.23 7.40
CA SER A 82 -6.71 -0.92 7.89
C SER A 82 -7.16 -2.24 7.29
N GLU A 83 -8.38 -2.32 6.79
CA GLU A 83 -8.94 -3.51 6.16
C GLU A 83 -8.27 -3.87 4.84
N LEU A 84 -7.56 -2.92 4.23
CA LEU A 84 -6.86 -3.15 2.96
C LEU A 84 -5.52 -3.86 3.11
N LEU A 85 -4.97 -3.94 4.33
CA LEU A 85 -3.67 -4.55 4.57
C LEU A 85 -3.73 -5.56 5.72
N PRO A 86 -3.11 -6.74 5.56
CA PRO A 86 -2.87 -7.62 6.70
C PRO A 86 -1.81 -7.03 7.62
N ASP A 87 -1.79 -7.48 8.88
CA ASP A 87 -0.87 -6.95 9.88
C ASP A 87 0.60 -7.11 9.49
N TYR A 88 0.95 -8.21 8.83
CA TYR A 88 2.33 -8.45 8.43
C TYR A 88 2.80 -7.58 7.27
N PHE A 89 1.89 -6.86 6.62
CA PHE A 89 2.22 -5.85 5.59
C PHE A 89 1.89 -4.43 6.06
N SER A 90 1.82 -4.19 7.35
CA SER A 90 1.47 -2.88 7.91
C SER A 90 2.47 -1.76 7.56
N PHE A 91 3.66 -2.11 7.09
CA PHE A 91 4.67 -1.14 6.67
C PHE A 91 4.36 -0.48 5.33
N VAL A 92 3.50 -1.07 4.52
CA VAL A 92 3.17 -0.54 3.18
C VAL A 92 2.38 0.75 3.32
N LYS A 93 2.77 1.76 2.54
CA LYS A 93 2.07 3.03 2.46
C LYS A 93 1.55 3.23 1.05
N GLY A 94 0.54 4.08 0.90
CA GLY A 94 -0.02 4.37 -0.41
C GLY A 94 -1.51 4.58 -0.37
N LEU A 95 -2.12 4.37 -1.55
CA LEU A 95 -3.55 4.63 -1.70
C LEU A 95 -4.19 3.64 -2.67
N VAL A 96 -5.52 3.56 -2.55
CA VAL A 96 -6.38 2.84 -3.49
C VAL A 96 -7.52 3.77 -3.89
N ASP A 97 -7.78 3.87 -5.18
CA ASP A 97 -8.92 4.63 -5.72
C ASP A 97 -9.81 3.67 -6.50
N SER A 98 -11.05 3.49 -6.07
CA SER A 98 -12.01 2.60 -6.72
C SER A 98 -13.34 3.29 -6.92
N GLU A 99 -13.85 3.25 -8.16
CA GLU A 99 -15.17 3.77 -8.48
C GLU A 99 -16.30 2.87 -7.99
N ASP A 100 -15.97 1.61 -7.68
CA ASP A 100 -16.95 0.62 -7.22
C ASP A 100 -17.26 0.75 -5.72
N ILE A 101 -16.54 1.60 -5.01
CA ILE A 101 -16.75 1.84 -3.58
C ILE A 101 -17.60 3.11 -3.43
N SER A 102 -18.66 3.02 -2.62
CA SER A 102 -19.55 4.15 -2.36
C SER A 102 -18.85 5.24 -1.55
N LEU A 103 -19.09 6.51 -1.92
CA LEU A 103 -18.62 7.67 -1.16
C LEU A 103 -19.22 7.71 0.26
N ASN A 104 -20.31 7.00 0.48
CA ASN A 104 -21.01 6.97 1.76
C ASN A 104 -20.60 5.82 2.67
N ILE A 105 -19.57 5.06 2.29
CA ILE A 105 -19.12 3.94 3.09
C ILE A 105 -18.55 4.45 4.43
N SER A 106 -18.86 3.75 5.53
CA SER A 106 -18.37 4.07 6.86
C SER A 106 -17.42 2.98 7.34
N ARG A 107 -16.62 3.28 8.40
CA ARG A 107 -15.75 2.27 8.99
C ARG A 107 -16.51 1.05 9.49
N GLU A 108 -17.73 1.25 9.96
CA GLU A 108 -18.57 0.18 10.50
C GLU A 108 -18.96 -0.84 9.42
N THR A 109 -19.12 -0.39 8.17
CA THR A 109 -19.54 -1.25 7.05
C THR A 109 -18.38 -1.79 6.23
N LEU A 110 -17.15 -1.34 6.45
CA LEU A 110 -15.98 -1.77 5.67
C LEU A 110 -15.72 -3.27 5.77
N GLN A 111 -15.86 -3.84 6.97
CA GLN A 111 -15.57 -5.26 7.18
C GLN A 111 -16.52 -6.17 6.42
N GLU A 112 -17.73 -5.69 6.14
CA GLU A 112 -18.75 -6.43 5.41
C GLU A 112 -18.77 -6.11 3.92
N ASN A 113 -17.89 -5.21 3.47
CA ASN A 113 -17.85 -4.77 2.08
C ASN A 113 -17.04 -5.76 1.23
N TYR A 114 -17.74 -6.39 0.29
CA TYR A 114 -17.14 -7.39 -0.59
C TYR A 114 -16.04 -6.80 -1.49
N GLN A 115 -16.24 -5.58 -1.98
CA GLN A 115 -15.24 -4.91 -2.83
C GLN A 115 -13.94 -4.66 -2.07
N ILE A 116 -14.02 -4.23 -0.82
CA ILE A 116 -12.84 -4.02 0.03
C ILE A 116 -12.07 -5.34 0.22
N GLU A 117 -12.80 -6.43 0.46
CA GLU A 117 -12.18 -7.75 0.63
C GLU A 117 -11.46 -8.20 -0.64
N LEU A 118 -12.08 -8.02 -1.81
CA LEU A 118 -11.45 -8.37 -3.09
C LEU A 118 -10.19 -7.55 -3.34
N ILE A 119 -10.25 -6.24 -3.07
CA ILE A 119 -9.10 -5.36 -3.24
C ILE A 119 -7.97 -5.78 -2.30
N ALA A 120 -8.29 -6.05 -1.03
CA ALA A 120 -7.30 -6.45 -0.03
C ALA A 120 -6.55 -7.73 -0.44
N LYS A 121 -7.27 -8.73 -0.93
CA LYS A 121 -6.66 -9.98 -1.41
C LYS A 121 -5.75 -9.75 -2.62
N SER A 122 -6.19 -8.91 -3.55
CA SER A 122 -5.42 -8.57 -4.73
C SER A 122 -4.13 -7.82 -4.35
N LEU A 123 -4.23 -6.87 -3.44
CA LEU A 123 -3.08 -6.09 -2.96
C LEU A 123 -2.07 -6.99 -2.23
N GLU A 124 -2.55 -7.90 -1.39
CA GLU A 124 -1.67 -8.84 -0.70
C GLU A 124 -0.83 -9.65 -1.68
N THR A 125 -1.46 -10.17 -2.74
CA THR A 125 -0.76 -10.91 -3.79
C THR A 125 0.29 -10.05 -4.49
N LYS A 126 -0.05 -8.80 -4.81
CA LYS A 126 0.87 -7.87 -5.48
C LYS A 126 2.06 -7.49 -4.61
N ILE A 127 1.83 -7.25 -3.33
CA ILE A 127 2.90 -6.93 -2.38
C ILE A 127 3.84 -8.12 -2.23
N ARG A 128 3.29 -9.31 -2.04
CA ARG A 128 4.08 -10.54 -1.94
C ARG A 128 4.95 -10.75 -3.17
N LYS A 129 4.37 -10.58 -4.36
CA LYS A 129 5.08 -10.75 -5.61
C LYS A 129 6.23 -9.74 -5.75
N GLU A 130 6.01 -8.48 -5.34
CA GLU A 130 7.05 -7.46 -5.39
C GLU A 130 8.20 -7.79 -4.45
N LEU A 131 7.90 -8.28 -3.25
CA LEU A 131 8.93 -8.72 -2.31
C LEU A 131 9.72 -9.92 -2.86
N GLU A 132 9.05 -10.87 -3.50
CA GLU A 132 9.71 -11.99 -4.16
C GLU A 132 10.63 -11.52 -5.29
N ASN A 133 10.18 -10.58 -6.10
CA ASN A 133 11.00 -10.00 -7.17
C ASN A 133 12.23 -9.27 -6.59
N MET A 134 12.04 -8.55 -5.51
CA MET A 134 13.14 -7.86 -4.83
C MET A 134 14.19 -8.87 -4.33
N LEU A 135 13.76 -9.98 -3.76
CA LEU A 135 14.64 -11.04 -3.30
C LEU A 135 15.45 -11.68 -4.44
N LYS A 136 14.82 -11.88 -5.59
CA LYS A 136 15.48 -12.49 -6.75
C LYS A 136 16.40 -11.54 -7.50
N ASP A 137 15.90 -10.33 -7.76
CA ASP A 137 16.53 -9.40 -8.71
C ASP A 137 17.36 -8.32 -8.03
N ASP A 138 17.09 -8.02 -6.75
CA ASP A 138 17.78 -6.97 -6.02
C ASP A 138 17.91 -7.36 -4.53
N ARG A 139 18.76 -8.32 -4.29
CA ARG A 139 18.95 -8.88 -2.95
C ARG A 139 19.43 -7.85 -1.92
N LYS A 140 20.22 -6.87 -2.35
CA LYS A 140 20.70 -5.82 -1.43
C LYS A 140 19.55 -5.00 -0.86
N ASP A 141 18.61 -4.62 -1.72
CA ASP A 141 17.42 -3.90 -1.28
C ASP A 141 16.54 -4.77 -0.39
N TYR A 142 16.41 -6.07 -0.71
CA TYR A 142 15.66 -6.99 0.12
C TYR A 142 16.29 -7.16 1.51
N GLU A 143 17.60 -7.25 1.58
CA GLU A 143 18.31 -7.37 2.87
C GLU A 143 18.11 -6.11 3.72
N LYS A 144 18.16 -4.93 3.11
CA LYS A 144 17.86 -3.66 3.79
C LYS A 144 16.43 -3.65 4.30
N PHE A 145 15.50 -4.07 3.47
CA PHE A 145 14.08 -4.17 3.83
C PHE A 145 13.88 -5.16 4.99
N PHE A 146 14.45 -6.34 4.88
CA PHE A 146 14.27 -7.41 5.88
C PHE A 146 14.84 -7.01 7.23
N LYS A 147 15.91 -6.25 7.25
CA LYS A 147 16.50 -5.74 8.49
C LYS A 147 15.48 -4.93 9.31
N ASP A 148 14.70 -4.09 8.63
CA ASP A 148 13.73 -3.22 9.29
C ASP A 148 12.37 -3.88 9.52
N PHE A 149 11.94 -4.77 8.62
CA PHE A 149 10.57 -5.29 8.62
C PHE A 149 10.47 -6.81 8.75
N GLY A 150 11.61 -7.51 8.88
CA GLY A 150 11.62 -8.98 8.92
C GLY A 150 10.84 -9.58 10.08
N MET A 151 10.84 -8.90 11.22
CA MET A 151 10.09 -9.36 12.39
C MET A 151 8.59 -9.43 12.09
N GLN A 152 8.06 -8.42 11.40
CA GLN A 152 6.65 -8.35 11.04
C GLN A 152 6.28 -9.45 10.04
N LEU A 153 7.17 -9.72 9.07
CA LEU A 153 6.96 -10.79 8.10
C LEU A 153 6.96 -12.17 8.77
N LYS A 154 7.87 -12.39 9.71
CA LYS A 154 7.92 -13.63 10.48
C LYS A 154 6.64 -13.84 11.29
N TYR A 155 6.13 -12.79 11.89
CA TYR A 155 4.88 -12.84 12.62
C TYR A 155 3.72 -13.25 11.71
N GLY A 156 3.70 -12.75 10.47
CA GLY A 156 2.70 -13.12 9.49
C GLY A 156 2.70 -14.61 9.17
N ILE A 157 3.88 -15.19 9.01
CA ILE A 157 4.02 -16.64 8.78
C ILE A 157 3.47 -17.41 9.98
N TYR A 158 3.81 -16.98 11.18
CA TYR A 158 3.35 -17.61 12.41
C TYR A 158 1.82 -17.54 12.56
N SER A 159 1.25 -16.36 12.32
CA SER A 159 -0.18 -16.13 12.52
C SER A 159 -1.07 -16.76 11.45
N SER A 160 -0.52 -17.12 10.29
CA SER A 160 -1.28 -17.73 9.19
C SER A 160 -1.42 -19.24 9.31
N TYR A 161 -0.75 -19.85 10.28
CA TYR A 161 -0.94 -21.25 10.64
C TYR A 161 -2.06 -21.37 11.67
#